data_15217c61130e4f90848502ce6b0b1d7d
#
_entry.id   15217c61130e4f90848502ce6b0b1d7d
#
_cell.length_a   1.000
_cell.length_b   1.000
_cell.length_c   1.000
_cell.angle_alpha   90.00
_cell.angle_beta   90.00
_cell.angle_gamma   90.00
#
_symmetry.space_group_name_H-M   'P 1'
#
loop_
_entity.id
_entity.type
_entity.pdbx_description
1 polymer ?
#
loop_
_entity_poly.entity_id
_entity_poly.type
_entity_poly.pdbx_seq_one_letter_code
_entity_poly.pdbx_strand_id
1 'polypeptide(L)'
;KQYYAGTPFVPKELMLETDIEDHELVESWLSEKRGQKVYLRIPKKGTKEKLVEMARENAAIVLRQDRERIKREEGRTIGAVHEIEDLIGIDRAMRMEAYDISNISGFESVGSMIVYEKGKPKRSDYRKFKIKSVQGPDDYASMEEVLTRRFSHGLQERRELDEKGMGYEMGSFSRFPDLIMMDGGRGQVNVALRVLDKLGISIPVCGMVKDDFHRTRGLYYNNVEVPIDIRSEGFRLITRIQDEAHRFAIEYHRSLRSKGQVHSILDDIEGIGPTRRKALMRTFKSLEAIRDASFEELANAESMNARSAQQVYDFFHTEGGKGKAPEVTEEQ
;
A
#
# COMPACT_ATOMS: atom_id res chain seq x y z
N LYS A 1 28.91 -22.83 -7.15
CA LYS A 1 29.72 -21.66 -6.75
C LYS A 1 28.92 -20.70 -5.82
N GLN A 2 27.74 -20.23 -6.19
CA GLN A 2 26.95 -19.24 -5.42
C GLN A 2 26.71 -19.64 -3.96
N TYR A 3 26.28 -20.87 -3.70
CA TYR A 3 26.01 -21.35 -2.34
C TYR A 3 27.23 -21.24 -1.42
N TYR A 4 28.39 -21.76 -1.90
CA TYR A 4 29.61 -21.77 -1.10
C TYR A 4 30.36 -20.43 -1.10
N ALA A 5 30.06 -19.51 -2.00
CA ALA A 5 30.66 -18.17 -1.97
C ALA A 5 30.36 -17.42 -0.65
N GLY A 6 29.13 -17.51 -0.15
CA GLY A 6 28.69 -16.86 1.09
C GLY A 6 28.73 -17.73 2.36
N THR A 7 29.05 -19.02 2.26
CA THR A 7 29.01 -19.96 3.38
C THR A 7 30.38 -20.12 4.01
N PRO A 8 30.53 -19.97 5.35
CA PRO A 8 31.85 -20.11 6.00
C PRO A 8 32.32 -21.58 6.10
N PHE A 9 31.41 -22.52 6.03
CA PHE A 9 31.72 -23.95 6.16
C PHE A 9 31.68 -24.65 4.80
N VAL A 10 32.74 -25.35 4.49
CA VAL A 10 32.87 -26.24 3.31
C VAL A 10 33.16 -27.67 3.79
N PRO A 11 32.31 -28.67 3.45
CA PRO A 11 32.54 -30.07 3.85
C PRO A 11 33.74 -30.67 3.11
N LYS A 12 34.27 -31.77 3.65
CA LYS A 12 35.42 -32.50 3.04
C LYS A 12 35.04 -33.19 1.73
N GLU A 13 33.80 -33.62 1.62
CA GLU A 13 33.31 -34.36 0.47
C GLU A 13 31.94 -33.78 0.03
N LEU A 14 31.79 -33.54 -1.25
CA LEU A 14 30.55 -33.14 -1.88
C LEU A 14 30.12 -34.21 -2.87
N MET A 15 28.87 -34.62 -2.80
CA MET A 15 28.31 -35.61 -3.71
C MET A 15 27.48 -34.96 -4.77
N LEU A 16 27.70 -35.30 -6.03
CA LEU A 16 26.99 -34.82 -7.20
C LEU A 16 26.24 -35.96 -7.88
N GLU A 17 25.13 -35.65 -8.53
CA GLU A 17 24.36 -36.60 -9.35
C GLU A 17 25.10 -36.91 -10.65
N THR A 18 25.63 -35.86 -11.29
CA THR A 18 26.37 -35.93 -12.57
C THR A 18 27.65 -35.11 -12.47
N ASP A 19 28.56 -35.37 -13.38
CA ASP A 19 29.76 -34.57 -13.49
C ASP A 19 29.48 -33.16 -13.98
N ILE A 20 30.34 -32.22 -13.61
CA ILE A 20 30.26 -30.81 -13.98
C ILE A 20 31.45 -30.42 -14.86
N GLU A 21 31.24 -29.52 -15.82
CA GLU A 21 32.27 -29.11 -16.81
C GLU A 21 33.58 -28.65 -16.16
N ASP A 22 33.50 -27.90 -15.04
CA ASP A 22 34.69 -27.37 -14.34
C ASP A 22 35.05 -28.16 -13.08
N HIS A 23 34.91 -29.48 -13.06
CA HIS A 23 35.08 -30.33 -11.88
C HIS A 23 36.37 -30.02 -11.10
N GLU A 24 37.53 -30.07 -11.72
CA GLU A 24 38.81 -29.82 -11.08
C GLU A 24 38.99 -28.40 -10.57
N LEU A 25 38.47 -27.42 -11.32
CA LEU A 25 38.51 -26.01 -10.93
C LEU A 25 37.63 -25.72 -9.70
N VAL A 26 36.45 -26.33 -9.63
CA VAL A 26 35.53 -26.19 -8.49
C VAL A 26 36.11 -26.92 -7.27
N GLU A 27 36.70 -28.12 -7.44
CA GLU A 27 37.34 -28.85 -6.37
C GLU A 27 38.53 -28.06 -5.79
N SER A 28 39.36 -27.47 -6.65
CA SER A 28 40.49 -26.62 -6.25
C SER A 28 40.01 -25.38 -5.48
N TRP A 29 39.06 -24.64 -6.02
CA TRP A 29 38.50 -23.45 -5.38
C TRP A 29 37.87 -23.76 -4.01
N LEU A 30 37.11 -24.85 -3.87
CA LEU A 30 36.54 -25.27 -2.59
C LEU A 30 37.63 -25.71 -1.59
N SER A 31 38.69 -26.34 -2.07
CA SER A 31 39.82 -26.76 -1.25
C SER A 31 40.59 -25.57 -0.71
N GLU A 32 40.82 -24.56 -1.53
CA GLU A 32 41.45 -23.30 -1.14
C GLU A 32 40.60 -22.60 -0.07
N LYS A 33 39.28 -22.46 -0.32
CA LYS A 33 38.37 -21.84 0.63
C LYS A 33 38.31 -22.57 1.97
N ARG A 34 38.42 -23.90 1.98
CA ARG A 34 38.42 -24.70 3.19
C ARG A 34 39.76 -24.69 3.92
N GLY A 35 40.85 -24.41 3.22
CA GLY A 35 42.23 -24.61 3.69
C GLY A 35 42.67 -26.06 3.76
N GLN A 36 41.88 -27.01 3.25
CA GLN A 36 42.16 -28.46 3.17
C GLN A 36 41.48 -29.04 1.94
N LYS A 37 41.96 -30.18 1.46
CA LYS A 37 41.42 -30.82 0.27
C LYS A 37 39.95 -31.18 0.40
N VAL A 38 39.16 -30.78 -0.58
CA VAL A 38 37.75 -31.12 -0.79
C VAL A 38 37.66 -32.07 -1.99
N TYR A 39 36.73 -33.01 -1.93
CA TYR A 39 36.52 -33.97 -3.00
C TYR A 39 35.09 -33.81 -3.55
N LEU A 40 34.96 -33.68 -4.85
CA LEU A 40 33.72 -33.85 -5.57
C LEU A 40 33.55 -35.30 -5.97
N ARG A 41 32.47 -35.95 -5.61
CA ARG A 41 32.24 -37.37 -5.92
C ARG A 41 30.89 -37.62 -6.55
N ILE A 42 30.88 -38.57 -7.49
CA ILE A 42 29.65 -39.05 -8.16
C ILE A 42 29.46 -40.49 -7.71
N PRO A 43 28.68 -40.75 -6.68
CA PRO A 43 28.45 -42.10 -6.20
C PRO A 43 27.55 -42.87 -7.18
N LYS A 44 27.98 -44.08 -7.55
CA LYS A 44 27.27 -44.93 -8.51
C LYS A 44 26.65 -46.18 -7.88
N LYS A 45 26.79 -46.36 -6.55
CA LYS A 45 26.22 -47.50 -5.82
C LYS A 45 26.30 -47.31 -4.30
N GLY A 46 25.40 -47.97 -3.59
CA GLY A 46 25.40 -48.03 -2.13
C GLY A 46 24.72 -46.85 -1.44
N THR A 47 25.03 -46.65 -0.16
CA THR A 47 24.35 -45.64 0.67
C THR A 47 24.52 -44.20 0.16
N LYS A 48 25.70 -43.88 -0.41
CA LYS A 48 25.97 -42.53 -0.92
C LYS A 48 25.17 -42.23 -2.18
N GLU A 49 24.96 -43.20 -3.06
CA GLU A 49 24.08 -43.07 -4.22
C GLU A 49 22.63 -42.79 -3.76
N LYS A 50 22.12 -43.57 -2.80
CA LYS A 50 20.77 -43.36 -2.23
C LYS A 50 20.60 -41.97 -1.62
N LEU A 51 21.65 -41.43 -0.99
CA LEU A 51 21.60 -40.06 -0.44
C LEU A 51 21.49 -39.00 -1.54
N VAL A 52 22.23 -39.19 -2.66
CA VAL A 52 22.13 -38.27 -3.82
C VAL A 52 20.76 -38.41 -4.48
N GLU A 53 20.23 -39.61 -4.62
CA GLU A 53 18.88 -39.84 -5.13
C GLU A 53 17.79 -39.16 -4.27
N MET A 54 17.86 -39.33 -2.94
CA MET A 54 16.99 -38.63 -2.00
C MET A 54 17.12 -37.10 -2.12
N ALA A 55 18.32 -36.57 -2.25
CA ALA A 55 18.55 -35.13 -2.45
C ALA A 55 17.95 -34.65 -3.77
N ARG A 56 18.07 -35.42 -4.84
CA ARG A 56 17.45 -35.15 -6.14
C ARG A 56 15.93 -35.11 -6.04
N GLU A 57 15.33 -36.11 -5.40
CA GLU A 57 13.89 -36.17 -5.21
C GLU A 57 13.36 -34.99 -4.40
N ASN A 58 14.06 -34.65 -3.31
CA ASN A 58 13.72 -33.49 -2.50
C ASN A 58 13.82 -32.19 -3.31
N ALA A 59 14.88 -32.01 -4.09
CA ALA A 59 15.03 -30.87 -4.99
C ALA A 59 13.91 -30.80 -6.04
N ALA A 60 13.52 -31.93 -6.61
CA ALA A 60 12.42 -32.00 -7.57
C ALA A 60 11.06 -31.62 -6.95
N ILE A 61 10.81 -32.05 -5.70
CA ILE A 61 9.60 -31.66 -4.93
C ILE A 61 9.59 -30.15 -4.69
N VAL A 62 10.68 -29.57 -4.20
CA VAL A 62 10.81 -28.13 -3.94
C VAL A 62 10.59 -27.33 -5.22
N LEU A 63 11.24 -27.71 -6.32
CA LEU A 63 11.06 -27.04 -7.62
C LEU A 63 9.60 -27.10 -8.12
N ARG A 64 8.93 -28.24 -7.90
CA ARG A 64 7.50 -28.37 -8.26
C ARG A 64 6.64 -27.44 -7.43
N GLN A 65 6.85 -27.41 -6.11
CA GLN A 65 6.13 -26.53 -5.20
C GLN A 65 6.38 -25.05 -5.53
N ASP A 66 7.61 -24.66 -5.84
CA ASP A 66 7.94 -23.29 -6.25
C ASP A 66 7.29 -22.91 -7.57
N ARG A 67 7.26 -23.79 -8.56
CA ARG A 67 6.56 -23.56 -9.84
C ARG A 67 5.06 -23.38 -9.62
N GLU A 68 4.43 -24.22 -8.80
CA GLU A 68 3.01 -24.09 -8.48
C GLU A 68 2.72 -22.79 -7.72
N ARG A 69 3.60 -22.40 -6.78
CA ARG A 69 3.48 -21.13 -6.05
C ARG A 69 3.55 -19.94 -6.99
N ILE A 70 4.56 -19.91 -7.88
CA ILE A 70 4.72 -18.84 -8.88
C ILE A 70 3.49 -18.78 -9.80
N LYS A 71 3.05 -19.91 -10.33
CA LYS A 71 1.86 -19.97 -11.20
C LYS A 71 0.59 -19.47 -10.50
N ARG A 72 0.40 -19.82 -9.21
CA ARG A 72 -0.72 -19.30 -8.41
C ARG A 72 -0.62 -17.80 -8.19
N GLU A 73 0.58 -17.29 -7.89
CA GLU A 73 0.81 -15.86 -7.70
C GLU A 73 0.58 -15.08 -8.99
N GLU A 74 1.06 -15.58 -10.13
CA GLU A 74 0.80 -15.01 -11.45
C GLU A 74 -0.69 -14.97 -11.77
N GLY A 75 -1.43 -16.06 -11.53
CA GLY A 75 -2.88 -16.09 -11.70
C GLY A 75 -3.60 -15.06 -10.85
N ARG A 76 -3.21 -14.92 -9.57
CA ARG A 76 -3.81 -13.98 -8.63
C ARG A 76 -3.45 -12.50 -8.89
N THR A 77 -2.48 -12.24 -9.73
CA THR A 77 -1.96 -10.90 -10.05
C THR A 77 -2.19 -10.57 -11.52
N ILE A 78 -1.25 -10.85 -12.40
CA ILE A 78 -1.32 -10.53 -13.82
C ILE A 78 -2.49 -11.27 -14.49
N GLY A 79 -2.71 -12.54 -14.19
CA GLY A 79 -3.85 -13.29 -14.70
C GLY A 79 -5.20 -12.67 -14.32
N ALA A 80 -5.33 -12.21 -13.06
CA ALA A 80 -6.52 -11.49 -12.61
C ALA A 80 -6.73 -10.16 -13.33
N VAL A 81 -5.65 -9.45 -13.69
CA VAL A 81 -5.72 -8.23 -14.52
C VAL A 81 -6.26 -8.56 -15.91
N HIS A 82 -5.74 -9.61 -16.56
CA HIS A 82 -6.23 -10.06 -17.88
C HIS A 82 -7.69 -10.48 -17.85
N GLU A 83 -8.15 -11.17 -16.80
CA GLU A 83 -9.58 -11.49 -16.64
C GLU A 83 -10.44 -10.21 -16.59
N ILE A 84 -9.97 -9.12 -15.97
CA ILE A 84 -10.68 -7.83 -15.96
C ILE A 84 -10.63 -7.18 -17.36
N GLU A 85 -9.48 -7.18 -18.03
CA GLU A 85 -9.30 -6.68 -19.39
C GLU A 85 -10.28 -7.36 -20.36
N ASP A 86 -10.34 -8.70 -20.35
CA ASP A 86 -11.24 -9.50 -21.17
C ASP A 86 -12.71 -9.20 -20.83
N LEU A 87 -13.04 -9.09 -19.53
CA LEU A 87 -14.40 -8.89 -19.07
C LEU A 87 -15.02 -7.56 -19.57
N ILE A 88 -14.25 -6.48 -19.57
CA ILE A 88 -14.73 -5.16 -19.97
C ILE A 88 -14.27 -4.76 -21.38
N GLY A 89 -13.49 -5.61 -22.06
CA GLY A 89 -13.06 -5.42 -23.44
C GLY A 89 -12.08 -4.25 -23.63
N ILE A 90 -11.08 -4.15 -22.78
CA ILE A 90 -10.01 -3.16 -22.89
C ILE A 90 -8.65 -3.83 -23.12
N ASP A 91 -7.76 -3.16 -23.83
CA ASP A 91 -6.47 -3.74 -24.20
C ASP A 91 -5.48 -3.81 -23.03
N ARG A 92 -5.65 -2.97 -22.01
CA ARG A 92 -4.69 -2.85 -20.92
C ARG A 92 -5.30 -2.30 -19.64
N ALA A 93 -4.97 -2.95 -18.49
CA ALA A 93 -5.29 -2.51 -17.14
C ALA A 93 -4.13 -2.77 -16.14
N MET A 94 -2.89 -2.75 -16.61
CA MET A 94 -1.72 -3.07 -15.78
C MET A 94 -1.49 -2.07 -14.65
N ARG A 95 -1.91 -0.81 -14.83
CA ARG A 95 -1.94 0.21 -13.79
C ARG A 95 -3.37 0.68 -13.58
N MET A 96 -3.91 0.43 -12.41
CA MET A 96 -5.26 0.82 -11.99
C MET A 96 -5.17 1.85 -10.86
N GLU A 97 -5.99 2.89 -10.93
CA GLU A 97 -6.21 3.81 -9.83
C GLU A 97 -7.64 3.64 -9.31
N ALA A 98 -7.82 3.41 -8.01
CA ALA A 98 -9.13 3.35 -7.41
C ALA A 98 -9.35 4.53 -6.45
N TYR A 99 -10.57 5.06 -6.49
CA TYR A 99 -10.97 6.26 -5.76
C TYR A 99 -12.14 6.00 -4.84
N ASP A 100 -12.05 6.55 -3.63
CA ASP A 100 -13.11 6.51 -2.62
C ASP A 100 -13.25 7.89 -1.98
N ILE A 101 -14.49 8.36 -1.78
CA ILE A 101 -14.82 9.55 -1.00
C ILE A 101 -15.42 9.10 0.32
N SER A 102 -14.91 9.66 1.38
CA SER A 102 -15.35 9.33 2.71
C SER A 102 -15.66 10.60 3.48
N ASN A 103 -16.88 10.68 4.04
CA ASN A 103 -17.38 11.81 4.80
C ASN A 103 -17.31 11.52 6.29
N ILE A 104 -16.78 12.46 7.06
CA ILE A 104 -16.85 12.42 8.52
C ILE A 104 -18.04 13.27 8.95
N SER A 105 -18.95 12.71 9.72
CA SER A 105 -20.10 13.44 10.30
C SER A 105 -19.62 14.72 10.98
N GLY A 106 -19.91 15.88 10.38
CA GLY A 106 -19.59 17.22 10.90
C GLY A 106 -18.18 17.74 10.62
N PHE A 107 -17.32 17.02 9.87
CA PHE A 107 -15.97 17.46 9.49
C PHE A 107 -15.70 17.22 8.01
N GLU A 108 -14.54 17.71 7.55
CA GLU A 108 -14.11 17.77 6.17
C GLU A 108 -14.18 16.43 5.42
N SER A 109 -14.81 16.43 4.25
CA SER A 109 -14.76 15.32 3.30
C SER A 109 -13.33 15.08 2.81
N VAL A 110 -12.98 13.82 2.60
CA VAL A 110 -11.66 13.43 2.11
C VAL A 110 -11.78 12.43 0.97
N GLY A 111 -10.93 12.60 -0.05
CA GLY A 111 -10.76 11.63 -1.10
C GLY A 111 -9.50 10.80 -0.90
N SER A 112 -9.58 9.54 -1.21
CA SER A 112 -8.43 8.64 -1.26
C SER A 112 -8.22 8.09 -2.66
N MET A 113 -6.96 7.94 -3.05
CA MET A 113 -6.53 7.30 -4.28
C MET A 113 -5.56 6.20 -3.94
N ILE A 114 -5.87 4.99 -4.32
CA ILE A 114 -4.95 3.86 -4.26
C ILE A 114 -4.53 3.45 -5.66
N VAL A 115 -3.39 2.80 -5.75
CA VAL A 115 -2.81 2.35 -7.02
C VAL A 115 -2.47 0.88 -6.95
N TYR A 116 -2.89 0.15 -7.97
CA TYR A 116 -2.46 -1.23 -8.23
C TYR A 116 -1.64 -1.27 -9.52
N GLU A 117 -0.54 -1.98 -9.49
CA GLU A 117 0.33 -2.19 -10.65
C GLU A 117 0.58 -3.69 -10.84
N LYS A 118 0.23 -4.22 -12.01
CA LYS A 118 0.30 -5.66 -12.31
C LYS A 118 -0.43 -6.53 -11.26
N GLY A 119 -1.61 -6.07 -10.82
CA GLY A 119 -2.44 -6.76 -9.83
C GLY A 119 -1.93 -6.70 -8.38
N LYS A 120 -0.89 -5.90 -8.08
CA LYS A 120 -0.32 -5.72 -6.74
C LYS A 120 -0.45 -4.26 -6.27
N PRO A 121 -0.66 -4.00 -4.97
CA PRO A 121 -0.75 -2.64 -4.44
C PRO A 121 0.58 -1.89 -4.57
N LYS A 122 0.55 -0.69 -5.14
CA LYS A 122 1.70 0.23 -5.29
C LYS A 122 1.58 1.35 -4.26
N ARG A 123 1.84 1.05 -3.01
CA ARG A 123 1.60 1.96 -1.87
C ARG A 123 2.37 3.28 -1.94
N SER A 124 3.52 3.34 -2.61
CA SER A 124 4.27 4.58 -2.84
C SER A 124 3.48 5.63 -3.62
N ASP A 125 2.53 5.17 -4.43
CA ASP A 125 1.73 6.01 -5.31
C ASP A 125 0.34 6.36 -4.73
N TYR A 126 0.01 5.89 -3.52
CA TYR A 126 -1.24 6.24 -2.84
C TYR A 126 -1.26 7.72 -2.49
N ARG A 127 -2.42 8.37 -2.64
CA ARG A 127 -2.59 9.80 -2.33
C ARG A 127 -3.86 10.04 -1.52
N LYS A 128 -3.80 11.04 -0.65
CA LYS A 128 -4.90 11.53 0.18
C LYS A 128 -5.21 12.97 -0.25
N PHE A 129 -6.48 13.25 -0.47
CA PHE A 129 -6.96 14.56 -0.91
C PHE A 129 -7.90 15.12 0.15
N LYS A 130 -7.52 16.24 0.77
CA LYS A 130 -8.43 17.04 1.56
C LYS A 130 -9.30 17.84 0.59
N ILE A 131 -10.62 17.73 0.72
CA ILE A 131 -11.59 18.51 -0.07
C ILE A 131 -11.55 19.94 0.41
N LYS A 132 -11.55 20.90 -0.51
CA LYS A 132 -11.38 22.33 -0.21
C LYS A 132 -12.55 23.20 -0.70
N SER A 133 -13.16 22.83 -1.82
CA SER A 133 -14.16 23.66 -2.50
C SER A 133 -15.60 23.24 -2.22
N VAL A 134 -15.82 22.05 -1.65
CA VAL A 134 -17.15 21.49 -1.41
C VAL A 134 -17.53 21.69 0.05
N GLN A 135 -18.70 22.27 0.28
CA GLN A 135 -19.30 22.43 1.60
C GLN A 135 -20.40 21.38 1.80
N GLY A 136 -20.33 20.64 2.89
CA GLY A 136 -21.30 19.58 3.19
C GLY A 136 -20.98 18.23 2.54
N PRO A 137 -21.85 17.23 2.73
CA PRO A 137 -21.65 15.86 2.27
C PRO A 137 -22.10 15.70 0.81
N ASP A 138 -21.31 16.19 -0.14
CA ASP A 138 -21.51 15.98 -1.58
C ASP A 138 -20.36 15.16 -2.14
N ASP A 139 -20.59 13.85 -2.26
CA ASP A 139 -19.60 12.89 -2.76
C ASP A 139 -19.28 13.09 -4.24
N TYR A 140 -20.24 13.54 -5.03
CA TYR A 140 -20.02 13.76 -6.47
C TYR A 140 -19.16 15.01 -6.72
N ALA A 141 -19.45 16.11 -6.06
CA ALA A 141 -18.63 17.32 -6.15
C ALA A 141 -17.24 17.09 -5.56
N SER A 142 -17.14 16.35 -4.46
CA SER A 142 -15.86 15.96 -3.85
C SER A 142 -15.02 15.11 -4.79
N MET A 143 -15.63 14.15 -5.48
CA MET A 143 -14.97 13.31 -6.46
C MET A 143 -14.50 14.12 -7.69
N GLU A 144 -15.34 15.06 -8.17
CA GLU A 144 -14.95 15.98 -9.25
C GLU A 144 -13.71 16.81 -8.87
N GLU A 145 -13.66 17.34 -7.65
CA GLU A 145 -12.46 18.05 -7.15
C GLU A 145 -11.23 17.17 -7.13
N VAL A 146 -11.32 15.95 -6.59
CA VAL A 146 -10.20 15.01 -6.47
C VAL A 146 -9.62 14.68 -7.84
N LEU A 147 -10.47 14.25 -8.76
CA LEU A 147 -10.06 13.83 -10.10
C LEU A 147 -9.50 15.02 -10.90
N THR A 148 -10.14 16.20 -10.81
CA THR A 148 -9.64 17.40 -11.46
C THR A 148 -8.24 17.75 -10.97
N ARG A 149 -8.01 17.75 -9.66
CA ARG A 149 -6.68 18.04 -9.09
C ARG A 149 -5.64 17.00 -9.48
N ARG A 150 -6.02 15.71 -9.43
CA ARG A 150 -5.14 14.60 -9.79
C ARG A 150 -4.65 14.72 -11.24
N PHE A 151 -5.58 14.87 -12.18
CA PHE A 151 -5.25 14.83 -13.60
C PHE A 151 -4.70 16.16 -14.12
N SER A 152 -5.16 17.30 -13.62
CA SER A 152 -4.55 18.60 -13.95
C SER A 152 -3.09 18.67 -13.50
N HIS A 153 -2.79 18.21 -12.28
CA HIS A 153 -1.40 18.14 -11.82
C HIS A 153 -0.58 17.16 -12.67
N GLY A 154 -1.13 16.00 -13.01
CA GLY A 154 -0.45 15.05 -13.87
C GLY A 154 -0.16 15.58 -15.29
N LEU A 155 -1.09 16.35 -15.87
CA LEU A 155 -0.85 17.03 -17.15
C LEU A 155 0.25 18.09 -17.04
N GLN A 156 0.29 18.84 -15.94
CA GLN A 156 1.35 19.81 -15.70
C GLN A 156 2.71 19.11 -15.55
N GLU A 157 2.82 18.08 -14.72
CA GLU A 157 4.05 17.30 -14.58
C GLU A 157 4.52 16.70 -15.90
N ARG A 158 3.59 16.22 -16.76
CA ARG A 158 3.94 15.69 -18.08
C ARG A 158 4.58 16.76 -18.95
N ARG A 159 4.02 17.97 -19.02
CA ARG A 159 4.61 19.08 -19.76
C ARG A 159 6.02 19.43 -19.28
N GLU A 160 6.20 19.52 -17.95
CA GLU A 160 7.51 19.82 -17.36
C GLU A 160 8.55 18.72 -17.63
N LEU A 161 8.12 17.45 -17.66
CA LEU A 161 8.98 16.31 -18.00
C LEU A 161 9.32 16.27 -19.50
N ASP A 162 8.35 16.55 -20.37
CA ASP A 162 8.56 16.65 -21.83
C ASP A 162 9.57 17.76 -22.16
N GLU A 163 9.46 18.94 -21.52
CA GLU A 163 10.40 20.04 -21.67
C GLU A 163 11.83 19.67 -21.23
N LYS A 164 11.96 18.76 -20.27
CA LYS A 164 13.25 18.26 -19.77
C LYS A 164 13.75 17.00 -20.50
N GLY A 165 12.96 16.46 -21.44
CA GLY A 165 13.28 15.18 -22.11
C GLY A 165 13.31 13.98 -21.17
N MET A 166 12.51 13.99 -20.08
CA MET A 166 12.47 12.96 -19.05
C MET A 166 11.23 12.08 -19.20
N GLY A 167 11.35 10.80 -18.83
CA GLY A 167 10.22 9.87 -18.84
C GLY A 167 9.18 10.16 -17.74
N TYR A 168 7.92 9.80 -17.99
CA TYR A 168 6.81 10.06 -17.05
C TYR A 168 6.90 9.25 -15.74
N GLU A 169 7.76 8.25 -15.68
CA GLU A 169 8.06 7.50 -14.45
C GLU A 169 8.78 8.34 -13.38
N MET A 170 9.36 9.47 -13.76
CA MET A 170 10.08 10.38 -12.86
C MET A 170 9.16 11.29 -12.05
N GLY A 171 7.90 11.46 -12.47
CA GLY A 171 6.93 12.29 -11.76
C GLY A 171 6.02 11.51 -10.80
N SER A 172 5.41 12.25 -9.89
CA SER A 172 4.49 11.67 -8.89
C SER A 172 3.09 11.42 -9.44
N PHE A 173 2.64 12.24 -10.40
CA PHE A 173 1.30 12.21 -10.99
C PHE A 173 1.32 12.06 -12.51
N SER A 174 2.46 12.12 -13.17
CA SER A 174 2.62 12.01 -14.62
C SER A 174 2.27 10.63 -15.17
N ARG A 175 2.40 9.58 -14.37
CA ARG A 175 2.00 8.22 -14.75
C ARG A 175 0.48 8.07 -14.61
N PHE A 176 -0.23 8.15 -15.73
CA PHE A 176 -1.67 7.92 -15.75
C PHE A 176 -1.99 6.43 -15.66
N PRO A 177 -3.16 6.07 -15.09
CA PRO A 177 -3.61 4.69 -15.08
C PRO A 177 -4.10 4.23 -16.46
N ASP A 178 -4.08 2.92 -16.66
CA ASP A 178 -4.73 2.26 -17.79
C ASP A 178 -6.25 2.11 -17.55
N LEU A 179 -6.66 2.07 -16.27
CA LEU A 179 -8.06 1.92 -15.84
C LEU A 179 -8.31 2.69 -14.54
N ILE A 180 -9.40 3.43 -14.48
CA ILE A 180 -9.90 4.07 -13.25
C ILE A 180 -11.04 3.24 -12.68
N MET A 181 -11.01 2.97 -11.39
CA MET A 181 -12.02 2.24 -10.64
C MET A 181 -12.67 3.16 -9.59
N MET A 182 -13.99 3.31 -9.68
CA MET A 182 -14.76 4.14 -8.75
C MET A 182 -15.44 3.27 -7.70
N ASP A 183 -15.36 3.63 -6.42
CA ASP A 183 -16.12 2.95 -5.37
C ASP A 183 -17.58 3.39 -5.41
N GLY A 184 -18.29 3.00 -6.45
CA GLY A 184 -19.69 3.36 -6.69
C GLY A 184 -20.12 3.03 -8.12
N GLY A 185 -21.41 3.18 -8.36
CA GLY A 185 -22.01 2.86 -9.65
C GLY A 185 -22.00 4.04 -10.64
N ARG A 186 -23.05 4.06 -11.47
CA ARG A 186 -23.22 4.99 -12.60
C ARG A 186 -22.93 6.46 -12.31
N GLY A 187 -23.37 6.96 -11.14
CA GLY A 187 -23.19 8.39 -10.80
C GLY A 187 -21.72 8.79 -10.68
N GLN A 188 -20.93 8.00 -9.97
CA GLN A 188 -19.50 8.22 -9.77
C GLN A 188 -18.71 8.07 -11.08
N VAL A 189 -19.02 7.06 -11.89
CA VAL A 189 -18.43 6.86 -13.21
C VAL A 189 -18.67 8.06 -14.12
N ASN A 190 -19.90 8.59 -14.14
CA ASN A 190 -20.24 9.78 -14.96
C ASN A 190 -19.49 11.03 -14.51
N VAL A 191 -19.23 11.21 -13.22
CA VAL A 191 -18.37 12.31 -12.74
C VAL A 191 -16.96 12.18 -13.29
N ALA A 192 -16.37 10.98 -13.18
CA ALA A 192 -15.02 10.73 -13.67
C ALA A 192 -14.91 10.98 -15.19
N LEU A 193 -15.83 10.45 -15.97
CA LEU A 193 -15.86 10.65 -17.43
C LEU A 193 -15.96 12.12 -17.82
N ARG A 194 -16.80 12.91 -17.13
CA ARG A 194 -16.90 14.37 -17.40
C ARG A 194 -15.61 15.10 -17.08
N VAL A 195 -14.91 14.74 -15.99
CA VAL A 195 -13.63 15.37 -15.66
C VAL A 195 -12.57 15.06 -16.70
N LEU A 196 -12.48 13.80 -17.11
CA LEU A 196 -11.52 13.37 -18.12
C LEU A 196 -11.78 14.04 -19.46
N ASP A 197 -13.04 14.13 -19.88
CA ASP A 197 -13.45 14.81 -21.11
C ASP A 197 -13.05 16.31 -21.10
N LYS A 198 -13.35 17.03 -19.99
CA LYS A 198 -12.94 18.43 -19.80
C LYS A 198 -11.42 18.63 -19.90
N LEU A 199 -10.65 17.63 -19.53
CA LEU A 199 -9.18 17.69 -19.54
C LEU A 199 -8.55 17.10 -20.82
N GLY A 200 -9.38 16.59 -21.75
CA GLY A 200 -8.90 15.95 -22.98
C GLY A 200 -8.15 14.64 -22.74
N ILE A 201 -8.53 13.89 -21.69
CA ILE A 201 -7.91 12.63 -21.31
C ILE A 201 -8.85 11.48 -21.65
N SER A 202 -8.32 10.46 -22.34
CA SER A 202 -9.06 9.24 -22.65
C SER A 202 -8.50 8.09 -21.81
N ILE A 203 -9.21 7.72 -20.73
CA ILE A 203 -8.90 6.58 -19.85
C ILE A 203 -10.22 5.85 -19.56
N PRO A 204 -10.26 4.51 -19.69
CA PRO A 204 -11.41 3.72 -19.28
C PRO A 204 -11.75 3.94 -17.81
N VAL A 205 -13.05 4.05 -17.51
CA VAL A 205 -13.55 4.21 -16.14
C VAL A 205 -14.60 3.14 -15.87
N CYS A 206 -14.44 2.39 -14.78
CA CYS A 206 -15.47 1.47 -14.31
C CYS A 206 -15.86 1.78 -12.86
N GLY A 207 -17.10 1.43 -12.51
CA GLY A 207 -17.63 1.47 -11.15
C GLY A 207 -17.64 0.08 -10.53
N MET A 208 -17.30 -0.03 -9.26
CA MET A 208 -17.43 -1.26 -8.48
C MET A 208 -18.83 -1.29 -7.86
N VAL A 209 -19.72 -2.12 -8.43
CA VAL A 209 -21.11 -2.21 -8.00
C VAL A 209 -21.23 -3.08 -6.75
N LYS A 210 -21.98 -2.59 -5.77
CA LYS A 210 -22.25 -3.30 -4.50
C LYS A 210 -23.66 -3.89 -4.51
N ASP A 211 -23.83 -5.02 -3.82
CA ASP A 211 -25.14 -5.56 -3.47
C ASP A 211 -25.74 -4.82 -2.24
N ASP A 212 -26.95 -5.19 -1.85
CA ASP A 212 -27.65 -4.62 -0.70
C ASP A 212 -26.91 -4.87 0.64
N PHE A 213 -25.95 -5.77 0.66
CA PHE A 213 -25.05 -6.06 1.80
C PHE A 213 -23.68 -5.38 1.69
N HIS A 214 -23.54 -4.38 0.81
CA HIS A 214 -22.29 -3.66 0.54
C HIS A 214 -21.13 -4.51 0.02
N ARG A 215 -21.40 -5.71 -0.54
CA ARG A 215 -20.38 -6.58 -1.14
C ARG A 215 -20.29 -6.34 -2.64
N THR A 216 -19.10 -6.44 -3.21
CA THR A 216 -18.90 -6.36 -4.65
C THR A 216 -19.78 -7.37 -5.39
N ARG A 217 -20.53 -6.93 -6.38
CA ARG A 217 -21.41 -7.75 -7.21
C ARG A 217 -20.94 -7.83 -8.65
N GLY A 218 -20.35 -6.77 -9.16
CA GLY A 218 -19.92 -6.65 -10.55
C GLY A 218 -19.27 -5.32 -10.85
N LEU A 219 -19.06 -5.05 -12.11
CA LEU A 219 -18.55 -3.79 -12.61
C LEU A 219 -19.62 -3.04 -13.39
N TYR A 220 -19.61 -1.72 -13.31
CA TYR A 220 -20.37 -0.83 -14.17
C TYR A 220 -19.41 -0.20 -15.21
N TYR A 221 -19.59 -0.54 -16.47
CA TYR A 221 -18.74 -0.07 -17.56
C TYR A 221 -19.58 0.20 -18.82
N ASN A 222 -19.28 1.23 -19.58
CA ASN A 222 -20.00 1.61 -20.80
C ASN A 222 -21.53 1.62 -20.64
N ASN A 223 -22.02 2.21 -19.53
CA ASN A 223 -23.45 2.32 -19.18
C ASN A 223 -24.19 0.99 -18.93
N VAL A 224 -23.49 -0.11 -18.74
CA VAL A 224 -24.06 -1.40 -18.38
C VAL A 224 -23.38 -1.99 -17.14
N GLU A 225 -24.16 -2.77 -16.37
CA GLU A 225 -23.56 -3.62 -15.36
C GLU A 225 -23.01 -4.88 -16.03
N VAL A 226 -21.75 -5.13 -15.80
CA VAL A 226 -21.06 -6.32 -16.29
C VAL A 226 -20.96 -7.31 -15.14
N PRO A 227 -21.71 -8.43 -15.18
CA PRO A 227 -21.64 -9.45 -14.15
C PRO A 227 -20.28 -10.14 -14.20
N ILE A 228 -19.74 -10.49 -13.04
CA ILE A 228 -18.47 -11.17 -12.92
C ILE A 228 -18.63 -12.48 -12.13
N ASP A 229 -17.92 -13.52 -12.54
CA ASP A 229 -17.88 -14.76 -11.77
C ASP A 229 -17.16 -14.54 -10.44
N ILE A 230 -17.89 -14.70 -9.34
CA ILE A 230 -17.38 -14.56 -7.97
C ILE A 230 -16.21 -15.49 -7.63
N ARG A 231 -16.02 -16.56 -8.42
CA ARG A 231 -14.92 -17.53 -8.26
C ARG A 231 -13.66 -17.12 -9.02
N SER A 232 -13.76 -16.15 -9.93
CA SER A 232 -12.64 -15.69 -10.76
C SER A 232 -11.57 -14.96 -9.93
N GLU A 233 -10.35 -14.98 -10.41
CA GLU A 233 -9.27 -14.18 -9.78
C GLU A 233 -9.46 -12.69 -10.06
N GLY A 234 -10.07 -12.32 -11.19
CA GLY A 234 -10.49 -10.95 -11.51
C GLY A 234 -11.46 -10.40 -10.45
N PHE A 235 -12.50 -11.16 -10.07
CA PHE A 235 -13.40 -10.76 -8.98
C PHE A 235 -12.68 -10.56 -7.66
N ARG A 236 -11.80 -11.50 -7.30
CA ARG A 236 -10.99 -11.39 -6.07
C ARG A 236 -10.05 -10.19 -6.10
N LEU A 237 -9.51 -9.82 -7.25
CA LEU A 237 -8.69 -8.63 -7.41
C LEU A 237 -9.52 -7.36 -7.22
N ILE A 238 -10.70 -7.26 -7.83
CA ILE A 238 -11.63 -6.13 -7.67
C ILE A 238 -12.00 -5.95 -6.19
N THR A 239 -12.37 -7.04 -5.51
CA THR A 239 -12.70 -7.02 -4.07
C THR A 239 -11.50 -6.52 -3.25
N ARG A 240 -10.29 -7.02 -3.50
CA ARG A 240 -9.09 -6.53 -2.82
C ARG A 240 -8.82 -5.04 -3.06
N ILE A 241 -9.06 -4.55 -4.27
CA ILE A 241 -8.93 -3.12 -4.61
C ILE A 241 -9.96 -2.31 -3.83
N GLN A 242 -11.22 -2.74 -3.79
CA GLN A 242 -12.29 -2.05 -3.08
C GLN A 242 -12.03 -2.00 -1.57
N ASP A 243 -11.69 -3.15 -0.96
CA ASP A 243 -11.35 -3.24 0.46
C ASP A 243 -10.15 -2.35 0.83
N GLU A 244 -9.13 -2.31 -0.02
CA GLU A 244 -7.93 -1.48 0.21
C GLU A 244 -8.24 0.02 0.06
N ALA A 245 -9.10 0.43 -0.89
CA ALA A 245 -9.53 1.81 -1.03
C ALA A 245 -10.26 2.27 0.24
N HIS A 246 -11.22 1.48 0.69
CA HIS A 246 -11.98 1.74 1.91
C HIS A 246 -11.08 1.74 3.16
N ARG A 247 -10.18 0.75 3.32
CA ARG A 247 -9.22 0.69 4.42
C ARG A 247 -8.35 1.96 4.46
N PHE A 248 -7.83 2.39 3.31
CA PHE A 248 -6.96 3.56 3.22
C PHE A 248 -7.70 4.86 3.53
N ALA A 249 -8.97 4.97 3.15
CA ALA A 249 -9.84 6.09 3.52
C ALA A 249 -10.06 6.15 5.04
N ILE A 250 -10.44 5.03 5.67
CA ILE A 250 -10.64 4.93 7.13
C ILE A 250 -9.37 5.30 7.90
N GLU A 251 -8.21 4.81 7.50
CA GLU A 251 -6.92 5.14 8.12
C GLU A 251 -6.66 6.66 8.09
N TYR A 252 -7.01 7.31 6.97
CA TYR A 252 -6.88 8.75 6.86
C TYR A 252 -7.83 9.50 7.81
N HIS A 253 -9.07 9.04 7.91
CA HIS A 253 -10.04 9.59 8.86
C HIS A 253 -9.55 9.51 10.31
N ARG A 254 -9.05 8.35 10.74
CA ARG A 254 -8.48 8.16 12.07
C ARG A 254 -7.34 9.14 12.33
N SER A 255 -6.45 9.33 11.35
CA SER A 255 -5.34 10.28 11.43
C SER A 255 -5.81 11.74 11.53
N LEU A 256 -6.91 12.13 10.87
CA LEU A 256 -7.46 13.47 10.97
C LEU A 256 -8.19 13.68 12.30
N ARG A 257 -8.98 12.71 12.76
CA ARG A 257 -9.65 12.75 14.07
C ARG A 257 -8.64 12.89 15.20
N SER A 258 -7.59 12.08 15.22
CA SER A 258 -6.56 12.18 16.24
C SER A 258 -5.88 13.54 16.23
N LYS A 259 -5.56 14.09 15.06
CA LYS A 259 -5.00 15.43 14.93
C LYS A 259 -6.00 16.53 15.38
N GLY A 260 -7.26 16.39 15.02
CA GLY A 260 -8.32 17.34 15.43
C GLY A 260 -8.58 17.29 16.93
N GLN A 261 -8.67 16.10 17.53
CA GLN A 261 -8.84 15.92 18.97
C GLN A 261 -7.66 16.48 19.76
N VAL A 262 -6.44 16.20 19.31
CA VAL A 262 -5.22 16.75 19.92
C VAL A 262 -5.21 18.28 19.82
N HIS A 263 -5.63 18.83 18.68
CA HIS A 263 -5.72 20.27 18.48
C HIS A 263 -6.71 20.89 19.48
N SER A 264 -7.89 20.30 19.63
CA SER A 264 -8.93 20.79 20.54
C SER A 264 -8.51 20.67 22.01
N ILE A 265 -7.99 19.53 22.44
CA ILE A 265 -7.58 19.29 23.82
C ILE A 265 -6.41 20.19 24.26
N LEU A 266 -5.41 20.35 23.42
CA LEU A 266 -4.26 21.20 23.74
C LEU A 266 -4.60 22.71 23.66
N ASP A 267 -5.62 23.11 22.91
CA ASP A 267 -6.11 24.49 22.86
C ASP A 267 -6.88 24.88 24.12
N ASP A 268 -7.44 23.91 24.87
CA ASP A 268 -8.12 24.12 26.14
C ASP A 268 -7.13 24.36 27.31
N ILE A 269 -5.80 24.15 27.09
CA ILE A 269 -4.78 24.37 28.12
C ILE A 269 -4.30 25.81 28.09
N GLU A 270 -4.49 26.53 29.19
CA GLU A 270 -4.03 27.91 29.32
C GLU A 270 -2.53 28.03 29.03
N GLY A 271 -2.14 28.98 28.18
CA GLY A 271 -0.74 29.21 27.81
C GLY A 271 -0.19 28.30 26.71
N ILE A 272 -0.99 27.37 26.17
CA ILE A 272 -0.60 26.52 25.03
C ILE A 272 -1.21 27.07 23.74
N GLY A 273 -0.51 28.00 23.12
CA GLY A 273 -0.87 28.53 21.80
C GLY A 273 -0.32 27.67 20.64
N PRO A 274 -0.59 28.09 19.38
CA PRO A 274 -0.23 27.32 18.18
C PRO A 274 1.23 26.87 18.10
N THR A 275 2.15 27.73 18.55
CA THR A 275 3.60 27.45 18.51
C THR A 275 3.98 26.31 19.47
N ARG A 276 3.53 26.39 20.73
CA ARG A 276 3.81 25.36 21.74
C ARG A 276 3.14 24.06 21.44
N ARG A 277 1.88 24.08 20.98
CA ARG A 277 1.17 22.90 20.51
C ARG A 277 1.93 22.18 19.38
N LYS A 278 2.39 22.95 18.38
CA LYS A 278 3.18 22.37 17.26
C LYS A 278 4.49 21.75 17.76
N ALA A 279 5.14 22.36 18.72
CA ALA A 279 6.36 21.85 19.32
C ALA A 279 6.12 20.56 20.13
N LEU A 280 5.08 20.52 20.98
CA LEU A 280 4.67 19.32 21.72
C LEU A 280 4.37 18.15 20.77
N MET A 281 3.57 18.40 19.72
CA MET A 281 3.24 17.35 18.74
C MET A 281 4.45 16.86 17.95
N ARG A 282 5.44 17.73 17.70
CA ARG A 282 6.67 17.33 17.02
C ARG A 282 7.56 16.45 17.90
N THR A 283 7.62 16.75 19.20
CA THR A 283 8.44 16.05 20.19
C THR A 283 7.81 14.70 20.57
N PHE A 284 6.53 14.67 20.92
CA PHE A 284 5.88 13.50 21.50
C PHE A 284 5.05 12.67 20.52
N LYS A 285 4.75 13.19 19.31
CA LYS A 285 4.07 12.54 18.19
C LYS A 285 2.62 12.10 18.43
N SER A 286 2.16 11.90 19.66
CA SER A 286 0.77 11.56 20.02
C SER A 286 0.31 12.25 21.30
N LEU A 287 -1.02 12.33 21.52
CA LEU A 287 -1.60 12.90 22.73
C LEU A 287 -1.32 12.04 23.96
N GLU A 288 -1.36 10.72 23.78
CA GLU A 288 -1.03 9.74 24.83
C GLU A 288 0.40 9.95 25.32
N ALA A 289 1.35 10.14 24.40
CA ALA A 289 2.74 10.40 24.77
C ALA A 289 2.92 11.74 25.47
N ILE A 290 2.11 12.78 25.16
CA ILE A 290 2.12 14.07 25.88
C ILE A 290 1.52 13.87 27.27
N ARG A 291 0.44 13.10 27.40
CA ARG A 291 -0.21 12.82 28.67
C ARG A 291 0.70 12.04 29.63
N ASP A 292 1.39 11.03 29.08
CA ASP A 292 2.22 10.10 29.89
C ASP A 292 3.64 10.67 30.12
N ALA A 293 3.97 11.82 29.53
CA ALA A 293 5.26 12.49 29.69
C ALA A 293 5.44 13.11 31.07
N SER A 294 6.63 13.02 31.60
CA SER A 294 7.02 13.69 32.84
C SER A 294 7.08 15.22 32.67
N PHE A 295 6.99 15.94 33.79
CA PHE A 295 7.18 17.39 33.80
C PHE A 295 8.49 17.83 33.13
N GLU A 296 9.58 17.10 33.40
CA GLU A 296 10.91 17.41 32.87
C GLU A 296 10.95 17.24 31.34
N GLU A 297 10.35 16.19 30.80
CA GLU A 297 10.27 15.96 29.37
C GLU A 297 9.43 17.05 28.67
N LEU A 298 8.31 17.46 29.28
CA LEU A 298 7.47 18.54 28.76
C LEU A 298 8.20 19.88 28.79
N ALA A 299 8.97 20.18 29.84
CA ALA A 299 9.71 21.41 29.97
C ALA A 299 10.91 21.50 28.99
N ASN A 300 11.48 20.37 28.60
CA ASN A 300 12.57 20.28 27.64
C ASN A 300 12.11 20.33 26.16
N ALA A 301 10.80 20.28 25.89
CA ALA A 301 10.30 20.40 24.54
C ALA A 301 10.53 21.83 23.99
N GLU A 302 10.79 21.91 22.68
CA GLU A 302 11.01 23.18 21.98
C GLU A 302 9.88 24.19 22.26
N SER A 303 10.19 25.46 22.49
CA SER A 303 9.22 26.55 22.79
C SER A 303 8.44 26.41 24.11
N MET A 304 8.71 25.39 24.93
CA MET A 304 8.12 25.23 26.25
C MET A 304 8.93 25.97 27.33
N ASN A 305 8.29 26.30 28.42
CA ASN A 305 8.92 26.82 29.66
C ASN A 305 8.27 26.10 30.85
N ALA A 306 8.87 26.24 32.04
CA ALA A 306 8.39 25.56 33.25
C ALA A 306 6.90 25.81 33.54
N ARG A 307 6.42 27.04 33.35
CA ARG A 307 4.98 27.36 33.57
C ARG A 307 4.05 26.63 32.59
N SER A 308 4.39 26.65 31.30
CA SER A 308 3.54 25.95 30.31
C SER A 308 3.65 24.42 30.40
N ALA A 309 4.81 23.89 30.78
CA ALA A 309 4.97 22.47 31.05
C ALA A 309 4.14 22.02 32.26
N GLN A 310 4.12 22.82 33.33
CA GLN A 310 3.29 22.57 34.50
C GLN A 310 1.79 22.57 34.15
N GLN A 311 1.34 23.52 33.33
CA GLN A 311 -0.06 23.59 32.91
C GLN A 311 -0.48 22.35 32.09
N VAL A 312 0.38 21.86 31.20
CA VAL A 312 0.14 20.62 30.45
C VAL A 312 0.12 19.42 31.41
N TYR A 313 1.08 19.33 32.29
CA TYR A 313 1.19 18.24 33.25
C TYR A 313 -0.05 18.18 34.16
N ASP A 314 -0.44 19.31 34.76
CA ASP A 314 -1.59 19.43 35.65
C ASP A 314 -2.89 19.12 34.94
N PHE A 315 -3.06 19.58 33.68
CA PHE A 315 -4.26 19.30 32.89
C PHE A 315 -4.54 17.81 32.72
N PHE A 316 -3.50 16.99 32.55
CA PHE A 316 -3.65 15.57 32.36
C PHE A 316 -3.62 14.74 33.67
N HIS A 317 -3.04 15.27 34.77
CA HIS A 317 -2.81 14.50 35.99
C HIS A 317 -3.62 14.98 37.21
N THR A 318 -4.33 16.12 37.13
CA THR A 318 -5.16 16.60 38.24
C THR A 318 -6.56 15.99 38.18
N GLU A 319 -7.06 15.48 39.31
CA GLU A 319 -8.44 14.95 39.45
C GLU A 319 -9.48 16.05 39.24
N GLY A 320 -9.89 16.26 38.01
CA GLY A 320 -10.86 17.30 37.58
C GLY A 320 -10.60 17.85 36.20
N GLY A 321 -9.48 17.52 35.57
CA GLY A 321 -9.18 17.89 34.20
C GLY A 321 -10.10 17.13 33.22
N LYS A 322 -10.67 17.87 32.26
CA LYS A 322 -11.56 17.34 31.19
C LYS A 322 -10.89 16.35 30.21
N GLY A 323 -9.74 15.77 30.61
CA GLY A 323 -8.92 14.89 29.78
C GLY A 323 -9.27 13.40 29.83
N LYS A 324 -10.44 13.00 30.38
CA LYS A 324 -10.91 11.62 30.20
C LYS A 324 -11.30 11.41 28.76
N ALA A 325 -10.60 10.51 28.11
CA ALA A 325 -11.04 9.98 26.81
C ALA A 325 -12.46 9.43 26.95
N PRO A 326 -13.35 9.66 25.96
CA PRO A 326 -14.65 8.97 25.96
C PRO A 326 -14.41 7.47 25.88
N GLU A 327 -14.95 6.72 26.82
CA GLU A 327 -15.03 5.25 26.75
C GLU A 327 -15.66 4.88 25.40
N VAL A 328 -14.91 4.10 24.65
CA VAL A 328 -15.42 3.47 23.44
C VAL A 328 -16.42 2.41 23.89
N THR A 329 -17.70 2.73 23.90
CA THR A 329 -18.75 1.71 23.94
C THR A 329 -18.66 0.94 22.60
N GLU A 330 -18.16 -0.27 22.65
CA GLU A 330 -18.37 -1.28 21.63
C GLU A 330 -19.87 -1.60 21.60
N GLU A 331 -20.61 -1.00 20.69
CA GLU A 331 -21.92 -1.52 20.27
C GLU A 331 -21.68 -2.60 19.22
N GLN A 332 -22.29 -3.74 19.49
CA GLN A 332 -22.27 -5.03 18.79
C GLN A 332 -22.75 -4.96 17.33
#